data_b5f2b03aa87dfd77d89ab087f70013b1
#
_entry.id   b5f2b03aa87dfd77d89ab087f70013b1
#
_cell.length_a   1.000
_cell.length_b   1.000
_cell.length_c   1.000
_cell.angle_alpha   90.00
_cell.angle_beta   90.00
_cell.angle_gamma   90.00
#
_symmetry.space_group_name_H-M   'P 1'
#
loop_
_entity.id
_entity.type
_entity.pdbx_description
1 polymer ?
#
loop_
_entity_poly.entity_id
_entity_poly.type
_entity_poly.pdbx_seq_one_letter_code
_entity_poly.pdbx_strand_id
1 'polypeptide(L)'
;EGIGAQRLPIVALTANAYPEDVAAARDAGMQAHLAKPLVFEDLALALARWLPVRIVEHSPPQFEQGNAGAGLQDRWQIRRREALDAVSEAVRAGKMENAQIEDLARTMHKLAGTAGMFGEEDLGARAAALERALRSGVEQEVRQRLAQELREVA
;
A
#
# COMPACT_ATOMS: atom_id res chain seq x y z
N GLU A 1 2.33 40.32 18.44
CA GLU A 1 2.36 39.99 16.98
C GLU A 1 1.99 38.53 16.83
N GLY A 2 0.75 38.28 16.40
CA GLY A 2 0.19 36.92 16.28
C GLY A 2 0.87 36.19 15.15
N ILE A 3 1.39 34.99 15.47
CA ILE A 3 1.80 34.00 14.50
C ILE A 3 0.52 33.61 13.75
N GLY A 4 0.34 34.13 12.54
CA GLY A 4 -0.78 33.78 11.69
C GLY A 4 -0.86 32.26 11.57
N ALA A 5 -2.01 31.70 11.88
CA ALA A 5 -2.28 30.27 11.72
C ALA A 5 -2.08 29.92 10.25
N GLN A 6 -0.88 29.45 9.92
CA GLN A 6 -0.61 28.87 8.60
C GLN A 6 -1.54 27.66 8.48
N ARG A 7 -2.47 27.71 7.53
CA ARG A 7 -3.34 26.58 7.23
C ARG A 7 -2.47 25.40 6.84
N LEU A 8 -2.61 24.33 7.60
CA LEU A 8 -1.96 23.06 7.26
C LEU A 8 -2.43 22.62 5.86
N PRO A 9 -1.50 22.35 4.94
CA PRO A 9 -1.85 21.83 3.64
C PRO A 9 -2.45 20.43 3.77
N ILE A 10 -3.60 20.22 3.12
CA ILE A 10 -4.28 18.93 3.07
C ILE A 10 -4.10 18.36 1.68
N VAL A 11 -3.53 17.16 1.60
CA VAL A 11 -3.29 16.44 0.35
C VAL A 11 -4.15 15.18 0.34
N ALA A 12 -5.04 15.06 -0.65
CA ALA A 12 -5.85 13.87 -0.83
C ALA A 12 -5.01 12.70 -1.37
N LEU A 13 -5.20 11.51 -0.81
CA LEU A 13 -4.66 10.25 -1.33
C LEU A 13 -5.81 9.41 -1.86
N THR A 14 -5.96 9.32 -3.19
CA THR A 14 -7.11 8.66 -3.82
C THR A 14 -6.71 7.40 -4.58
N ALA A 15 -7.59 6.40 -4.61
CA ALA A 15 -7.41 5.22 -5.46
C ALA A 15 -7.67 5.52 -6.95
N ASN A 16 -8.40 6.60 -7.23
CA ASN A 16 -8.76 7.05 -8.57
C ASN A 16 -8.41 8.54 -8.70
N ALA A 17 -7.83 8.92 -9.83
CA ALA A 17 -7.50 10.31 -10.17
C ALA A 17 -8.39 10.80 -11.31
N TYR A 18 -9.69 10.51 -11.26
CA TYR A 18 -10.62 11.07 -12.23
C TYR A 18 -10.74 12.58 -12.06
N PRO A 19 -10.95 13.33 -13.16
CA PRO A 19 -11.06 14.80 -13.10
C PRO A 19 -12.12 15.31 -12.11
N GLU A 20 -13.24 14.58 -11.95
CA GLU A 20 -14.30 14.87 -11.01
C GLU A 20 -13.87 14.72 -9.55
N ASP A 21 -13.07 13.70 -9.21
CA ASP A 21 -12.56 13.48 -7.86
C ASP A 21 -11.55 14.56 -7.47
N VAL A 22 -10.73 14.96 -8.44
CA VAL A 22 -9.77 16.06 -8.28
C VAL A 22 -10.49 17.39 -8.05
N ALA A 23 -11.56 17.65 -8.80
CA ALA A 23 -12.39 18.85 -8.64
C ALA A 23 -13.06 18.86 -7.26
N ALA A 24 -13.67 17.74 -6.86
CA ALA A 24 -14.32 17.60 -5.56
C ALA A 24 -13.33 17.80 -4.39
N ALA A 25 -12.12 17.25 -4.47
CA ALA A 25 -11.08 17.48 -3.47
C ALA A 25 -10.68 18.96 -3.37
N ARG A 26 -10.56 19.64 -4.51
CA ARG A 26 -10.26 21.08 -4.55
C ARG A 26 -11.39 21.92 -3.96
N ASP A 27 -12.63 21.59 -4.28
CA ASP A 27 -13.82 22.30 -3.77
C ASP A 27 -13.98 22.07 -2.26
N ALA A 28 -13.56 20.90 -1.76
CA ALA A 28 -13.47 20.61 -0.33
C ALA A 28 -12.30 21.34 0.38
N GLY A 29 -11.51 22.15 -0.36
CA GLY A 29 -10.43 22.96 0.19
C GLY A 29 -9.10 22.23 0.32
N MET A 30 -8.92 21.09 -0.32
CA MET A 30 -7.64 20.39 -0.36
C MET A 30 -6.69 21.04 -1.39
N GLN A 31 -5.41 21.13 -1.05
CA GLN A 31 -4.42 21.87 -1.83
C GLN A 31 -3.76 21.03 -2.92
N ALA A 32 -3.77 19.71 -2.77
CA ALA A 32 -3.23 18.78 -3.77
C ALA A 32 -3.90 17.41 -3.66
N HIS A 33 -3.69 16.58 -4.66
CA HIS A 33 -4.08 15.17 -4.63
C HIS A 33 -2.94 14.31 -5.16
N LEU A 34 -2.85 13.08 -4.68
CA LEU A 34 -1.92 12.06 -5.14
C LEU A 34 -2.71 10.77 -5.41
N ALA A 35 -2.44 10.14 -6.53
CA ALA A 35 -3.06 8.87 -6.90
C ALA A 35 -2.34 7.69 -6.24
N LYS A 36 -3.08 6.65 -5.90
CA LYS A 36 -2.51 5.36 -5.53
C LYS A 36 -2.38 4.47 -6.79
N PRO A 37 -1.30 3.73 -6.97
CA PRO A 37 -0.17 3.55 -6.05
C PRO A 37 0.69 4.81 -5.95
N LEU A 38 1.15 5.12 -4.73
CA LEU A 38 1.92 6.32 -4.46
C LEU A 38 3.32 6.19 -5.06
N VAL A 39 3.65 7.08 -5.97
CA VAL A 39 5.00 7.20 -6.54
C VAL A 39 5.82 8.13 -5.65
N PHE A 40 7.04 7.74 -5.32
CA PHE A 40 7.89 8.49 -4.40
C PHE A 40 8.21 9.90 -4.91
N GLU A 41 8.43 10.04 -6.21
CA GLU A 41 8.71 11.31 -6.87
C GLU A 41 7.53 12.30 -6.72
N ASP A 42 6.31 11.83 -6.90
CA ASP A 42 5.10 12.65 -6.77
C ASP A 42 4.89 13.10 -5.32
N LEU A 43 5.16 12.20 -4.35
CA LEU A 43 5.13 12.54 -2.93
C LEU A 43 6.20 13.58 -2.60
N ALA A 44 7.43 13.41 -3.08
CA ALA A 44 8.53 14.32 -2.83
C ALA A 44 8.23 15.72 -3.40
N LEU A 45 7.68 15.80 -4.62
CA LEU A 45 7.26 17.06 -5.24
C LEU A 45 6.14 17.74 -4.46
N ALA A 46 5.14 16.97 -4.02
CA ALA A 46 4.06 17.49 -3.21
C ALA A 46 4.56 18.04 -1.87
N LEU A 47 5.44 17.32 -1.19
CA LEU A 47 6.05 17.76 0.06
C LEU A 47 6.93 19.00 -0.13
N ALA A 48 7.75 19.06 -1.18
CA ALA A 48 8.60 20.19 -1.49
C ALA A 48 7.81 21.48 -1.76
N ARG A 49 6.60 21.35 -2.29
CA ARG A 49 5.72 22.49 -2.57
C ARG A 49 5.12 23.13 -1.30
N TRP A 50 4.87 22.33 -0.26
CA TRP A 50 4.08 22.74 0.89
C TRP A 50 4.86 22.81 2.20
N LEU A 51 5.98 22.11 2.29
CA LEU A 51 6.89 22.23 3.43
C LEU A 51 7.90 23.35 3.16
N PRO A 52 8.21 24.18 4.16
CA PRO A 52 9.32 25.11 4.08
C PRO A 52 10.62 24.29 4.06
N VAL A 53 10.95 23.76 2.88
CA VAL A 53 12.23 23.08 2.70
C VAL A 53 13.29 24.17 2.77
N ARG A 54 13.93 24.34 3.93
CA ARG A 54 15.28 24.84 3.90
C ARG A 54 16.08 23.80 3.11
N ILE A 55 16.40 24.12 1.89
CA ILE A 55 17.47 23.43 1.20
C ILE A 55 18.73 23.83 2.00
N VAL A 56 18.98 23.13 3.10
CA VAL A 56 20.32 23.02 3.59
C VAL A 56 20.99 22.29 2.43
N GLU A 57 22.03 22.90 1.83
CA GLU A 57 22.94 22.19 0.94
C GLU A 57 23.65 21.08 1.75
N HIS A 58 22.89 20.12 2.15
CA HIS A 58 23.37 18.81 2.45
C HIS A 58 23.44 18.14 1.09
N SER A 59 24.63 17.70 0.71
CA SER A 59 24.83 16.58 -0.18
C SER A 59 23.63 15.64 0.01
N PRO A 60 22.96 15.17 -1.09
CA PRO A 60 21.79 14.34 -0.94
C PRO A 60 22.08 13.41 0.22
N PRO A 61 21.18 13.30 1.23
CA PRO A 61 21.46 12.46 2.34
C PRO A 61 21.95 11.17 1.70
N GLN A 62 23.23 10.89 1.85
CA GLN A 62 23.70 9.55 1.65
C GLN A 62 22.84 8.84 2.68
N PHE A 63 21.69 8.34 2.25
CA PHE A 63 21.06 7.26 2.96
C PHE A 63 22.22 6.28 3.06
N GLU A 64 22.90 6.35 4.19
CA GLU A 64 23.79 5.28 4.56
C GLU A 64 22.94 4.06 4.33
N GLN A 65 23.24 3.31 3.28
CA GLN A 65 22.57 2.07 2.91
C GLN A 65 22.69 1.05 4.06
N GLY A 66 23.07 1.55 5.23
CA GLY A 66 23.51 0.78 6.38
C GLY A 66 22.45 0.40 7.39
N ASN A 67 21.29 1.03 7.54
CA ASN A 67 20.41 0.51 8.61
C ASN A 67 18.89 0.81 8.47
N ALA A 68 18.44 1.90 7.88
CA ALA A 68 17.00 2.16 7.79
C ALA A 68 16.36 1.36 6.65
N GLY A 69 17.07 1.21 5.52
CA GLY A 69 16.62 0.41 4.39
C GLY A 69 16.65 -1.10 4.68
N ALA A 70 17.70 -1.56 5.35
CA ALA A 70 17.82 -2.97 5.77
C ALA A 70 16.66 -3.34 6.72
N GLY A 71 16.34 -2.52 7.70
CA GLY A 71 15.23 -2.79 8.61
C GLY A 71 13.84 -2.77 7.95
N LEU A 72 13.65 -1.99 6.88
CA LEU A 72 12.41 -1.98 6.09
C LEU A 72 12.32 -3.25 5.23
N GLN A 73 13.42 -3.63 4.59
CA GLN A 73 13.49 -4.84 3.78
C GLN A 73 13.28 -6.08 4.63
N ASP A 74 13.92 -6.16 5.81
CA ASP A 74 13.73 -7.28 6.74
C ASP A 74 12.29 -7.38 7.23
N ARG A 75 11.66 -6.26 7.57
CA ARG A 75 10.23 -6.21 7.96
C ARG A 75 9.33 -6.62 6.82
N TRP A 76 9.67 -6.25 5.58
CA TRP A 76 8.93 -6.69 4.40
C TRP A 76 9.03 -8.21 4.25
N GLN A 77 10.23 -8.79 4.30
CA GLN A 77 10.44 -10.23 4.18
C GLN A 77 9.68 -11.02 5.26
N ILE A 78 9.65 -10.52 6.50
CA ILE A 78 8.88 -11.14 7.58
C ILE A 78 7.38 -11.11 7.24
N ARG A 79 6.82 -9.94 6.91
CA ARG A 79 5.40 -9.79 6.56
C ARG A 79 5.00 -10.62 5.34
N ARG A 80 5.85 -10.63 4.33
CA ARG A 80 5.66 -11.43 3.13
C ARG A 80 5.55 -12.91 3.50
N ARG A 81 6.47 -13.42 4.29
CA ARG A 81 6.47 -14.80 4.77
C ARG A 81 5.20 -15.11 5.58
N GLU A 82 4.88 -14.30 6.56
CA GLU A 82 3.68 -14.47 7.39
C GLU A 82 2.40 -14.52 6.54
N ALA A 83 2.30 -13.65 5.53
CA ALA A 83 1.16 -13.62 4.62
C ALA A 83 1.06 -14.90 3.77
N LEU A 84 2.18 -15.40 3.26
CA LEU A 84 2.24 -16.64 2.46
C LEU A 84 1.99 -17.89 3.31
N ASP A 85 2.44 -17.89 4.54
CA ASP A 85 2.16 -18.97 5.51
C ASP A 85 0.66 -19.01 5.81
N ALA A 86 0.02 -17.86 6.05
CA ALA A 86 -1.43 -17.77 6.25
C ALA A 86 -2.23 -18.30 5.04
N VAL A 87 -1.80 -17.96 3.81
CA VAL A 87 -2.42 -18.50 2.58
C VAL A 87 -2.22 -20.02 2.50
N SER A 88 -1.03 -20.50 2.82
CA SER A 88 -0.71 -21.94 2.77
C SER A 88 -1.53 -22.73 3.79
N GLU A 89 -1.73 -22.18 4.97
CA GLU A 89 -2.58 -22.77 6.01
C GLU A 89 -4.05 -22.81 5.58
N ALA A 90 -4.55 -21.70 5.01
CA ALA A 90 -5.91 -21.61 4.48
C ALA A 90 -6.18 -22.64 3.37
N VAL A 91 -5.23 -22.83 2.45
CA VAL A 91 -5.33 -23.84 1.38
C VAL A 91 -5.35 -25.25 1.98
N ARG A 92 -4.53 -25.52 3.00
CA ARG A 92 -4.44 -26.83 3.65
C ARG A 92 -5.69 -27.15 4.46
N ALA A 93 -6.27 -26.17 5.15
CA ALA A 93 -7.49 -26.34 5.93
C ALA A 93 -8.71 -26.65 5.06
N GLY A 94 -8.70 -26.22 3.80
CA GLY A 94 -9.77 -26.45 2.83
C GLY A 94 -11.02 -25.60 3.11
N LYS A 95 -11.66 -25.75 4.25
CA LYS A 95 -12.85 -24.97 4.65
C LYS A 95 -12.45 -23.93 5.70
N MET A 96 -12.77 -22.67 5.46
CA MET A 96 -12.53 -21.57 6.39
C MET A 96 -13.84 -21.06 6.98
N GLU A 97 -13.79 -20.68 8.25
CA GLU A 97 -14.86 -19.93 8.90
C GLU A 97 -14.83 -18.45 8.46
N ASN A 98 -15.95 -17.74 8.62
CA ASN A 98 -16.06 -16.34 8.20
C ASN A 98 -15.01 -15.44 8.83
N ALA A 99 -14.67 -15.64 10.08
CA ALA A 99 -13.63 -14.89 10.79
C ALA A 99 -12.24 -15.10 10.14
N GLN A 100 -11.92 -16.33 9.76
CA GLN A 100 -10.66 -16.67 9.09
C GLN A 100 -10.58 -16.07 7.69
N ILE A 101 -11.71 -16.05 6.96
CA ILE A 101 -11.81 -15.41 5.65
C ILE A 101 -11.54 -13.92 5.76
N GLU A 102 -12.09 -13.27 6.75
CA GLU A 102 -11.92 -11.83 6.97
C GLU A 102 -10.50 -11.48 7.39
N ASP A 103 -9.87 -12.27 8.24
CA ASP A 103 -8.46 -12.09 8.65
C ASP A 103 -7.50 -12.28 7.47
N LEU A 104 -7.74 -13.30 6.65
CA LEU A 104 -6.96 -13.54 5.44
C LEU A 104 -7.14 -12.41 4.43
N ALA A 105 -8.37 -11.92 4.24
CA ALA A 105 -8.65 -10.78 3.36
C ALA A 105 -7.91 -9.52 3.81
N ARG A 106 -7.87 -9.23 5.11
CA ARG A 106 -7.08 -8.12 5.67
C ARG A 106 -5.58 -8.28 5.43
N THR A 107 -5.08 -9.49 5.57
CA THR A 107 -3.67 -9.82 5.31
C THR A 107 -3.33 -9.60 3.83
N MET A 108 -4.18 -10.07 2.92
CA MET A 108 -4.01 -9.88 1.48
C MET A 108 -4.08 -8.41 1.08
N HIS A 109 -4.98 -7.64 1.69
CA HIS A 109 -5.06 -6.19 1.48
C HIS A 109 -3.73 -5.48 1.82
N LYS A 110 -3.14 -5.81 2.96
CA LYS A 110 -1.85 -5.22 3.37
C LYS A 110 -0.71 -5.64 2.45
N LEU A 111 -0.68 -6.90 2.03
CA LEU A 111 0.33 -7.41 1.10
C LEU A 111 0.22 -6.72 -0.27
N ALA A 112 -1.00 -6.63 -0.83
CA ALA A 112 -1.27 -5.96 -2.09
C ALA A 112 -0.85 -4.47 -2.07
N GLY A 113 -1.14 -3.77 -0.96
CA GLY A 113 -0.81 -2.35 -0.83
C GLY A 113 0.67 -2.04 -0.62
N THR A 114 1.50 -3.05 -0.30
CA THR A 114 2.92 -2.83 -0.01
C THR A 114 3.87 -3.51 -0.99
N ALA A 115 3.46 -4.57 -1.67
CA ALA A 115 4.33 -5.37 -2.55
C ALA A 115 5.00 -4.52 -3.66
N GLY A 116 4.26 -3.61 -4.29
CA GLY A 116 4.78 -2.72 -5.32
C GLY A 116 5.90 -1.79 -4.85
N MET A 117 5.91 -1.40 -3.57
CA MET A 117 7.00 -0.59 -3.00
C MET A 117 8.34 -1.34 -2.94
N PHE A 118 8.30 -2.66 -3.03
CA PHE A 118 9.46 -3.55 -2.98
C PHE A 118 9.73 -4.22 -4.33
N GLY A 119 9.09 -3.76 -5.42
CA GLY A 119 9.28 -4.28 -6.77
C GLY A 119 8.59 -5.63 -7.02
N GLU A 120 7.63 -6.01 -6.18
CA GLU A 120 6.89 -7.28 -6.29
C GLU A 120 5.45 -7.02 -6.78
N GLU A 121 5.31 -6.36 -7.92
CA GLU A 121 4.01 -5.94 -8.49
C GLU A 121 3.09 -7.14 -8.77
N ASP A 122 3.64 -8.24 -9.29
CA ASP A 122 2.88 -9.47 -9.58
C ASP A 122 2.32 -10.09 -8.30
N LEU A 123 3.11 -10.13 -7.24
CA LEU A 123 2.67 -10.59 -5.92
C LEU A 123 1.54 -9.68 -5.41
N GLY A 124 1.68 -8.37 -5.54
CA GLY A 124 0.67 -7.39 -5.16
C GLY A 124 -0.65 -7.58 -5.92
N ALA A 125 -0.58 -7.76 -7.24
CA ALA A 125 -1.75 -7.97 -8.09
C ALA A 125 -2.51 -9.25 -7.72
N ARG A 126 -1.80 -10.35 -7.47
CA ARG A 126 -2.41 -11.63 -7.07
C ARG A 126 -2.99 -11.59 -5.65
N ALA A 127 -2.31 -10.91 -4.73
CA ALA A 127 -2.85 -10.67 -3.38
C ALA A 127 -4.16 -9.87 -3.44
N ALA A 128 -4.24 -8.84 -4.28
CA ALA A 128 -5.47 -8.07 -4.51
C ALA A 128 -6.59 -8.90 -5.15
N ALA A 129 -6.25 -9.81 -6.06
CA ALA A 129 -7.23 -10.72 -6.67
C ALA A 129 -7.80 -11.68 -5.63
N LEU A 130 -6.96 -12.26 -4.78
CA LEU A 130 -7.39 -13.14 -3.68
C LEU A 130 -8.21 -12.39 -2.64
N GLU A 131 -7.83 -11.18 -2.26
CA GLU A 131 -8.61 -10.32 -1.35
C GLU A 131 -10.04 -10.12 -1.87
N ARG A 132 -10.18 -9.71 -3.14
CA ARG A 132 -11.51 -9.52 -3.76
C ARG A 132 -12.33 -10.80 -3.75
N ALA A 133 -11.72 -11.93 -4.06
CA ALA A 133 -12.41 -13.23 -4.05
C ALA A 133 -12.88 -13.64 -2.64
N LEU A 134 -12.07 -13.36 -1.61
CA LEU A 134 -12.44 -13.62 -0.22
C LEU A 134 -13.63 -12.76 0.22
N ARG A 135 -13.65 -11.48 -0.17
CA ARG A 135 -14.72 -10.53 0.20
C ARG A 135 -16.02 -10.73 -0.58
N SER A 136 -15.94 -11.16 -1.84
CA SER A 136 -17.12 -11.34 -2.70
C SER A 136 -17.85 -12.66 -2.49
N GLY A 137 -17.32 -13.52 -1.61
CA GLY A 137 -17.99 -14.79 -1.29
C GLY A 137 -18.02 -15.79 -2.45
N VAL A 138 -17.08 -15.68 -3.41
CA VAL A 138 -16.97 -16.65 -4.51
C VAL A 138 -16.74 -18.07 -4.01
N GLU A 139 -17.00 -19.05 -4.87
CA GLU A 139 -16.86 -20.47 -4.54
C GLU A 139 -15.46 -20.81 -4.02
N GLN A 140 -15.40 -21.82 -3.16
CA GLN A 140 -14.16 -22.23 -2.50
C GLN A 140 -13.08 -22.63 -3.50
N GLU A 141 -13.44 -23.28 -4.59
CA GLU A 141 -12.49 -23.69 -5.63
C GLU A 141 -11.78 -22.51 -6.28
N VAL A 142 -12.50 -21.41 -6.54
CA VAL A 142 -11.92 -20.18 -7.09
C VAL A 142 -10.93 -19.57 -6.10
N ARG A 143 -11.29 -19.52 -4.82
CA ARG A 143 -10.39 -19.02 -3.76
C ARG A 143 -9.12 -19.86 -3.63
N GLN A 144 -9.25 -21.18 -3.67
CA GLN A 144 -8.12 -22.11 -3.61
C GLN A 144 -7.17 -21.94 -4.81
N ARG A 145 -7.72 -21.80 -6.02
CA ARG A 145 -6.92 -21.55 -7.23
C ARG A 145 -6.14 -20.24 -7.11
N LEU A 146 -6.80 -19.14 -6.76
CA LEU A 146 -6.13 -17.85 -6.59
C LEU A 146 -5.07 -17.86 -5.49
N ALA A 147 -5.30 -18.59 -4.41
CA ALA A 147 -4.33 -18.79 -3.35
C ALA A 147 -3.10 -19.59 -3.83
N GLN A 148 -3.31 -20.56 -4.70
CA GLN A 148 -2.22 -21.33 -5.31
C GLN A 148 -1.42 -20.49 -6.31
N GLU A 149 -2.09 -19.72 -7.17
CA GLU A 149 -1.46 -18.79 -8.10
C GLU A 149 -0.59 -17.73 -7.39
N LEU A 150 -1.05 -17.26 -6.23
CA LEU A 150 -0.26 -16.34 -5.39
C LEU A 150 1.04 -16.98 -4.90
N ARG A 151 1.00 -18.25 -4.51
CA ARG A 151 2.17 -18.98 -4.02
C ARG A 151 3.21 -19.28 -5.10
N GLU A 152 2.78 -19.36 -6.35
CA GLU A 152 3.67 -19.65 -7.49
C GLU A 152 4.57 -18.46 -7.88
N VAL A 153 4.17 -17.23 -7.53
CA VAL A 153 4.96 -16.01 -7.80
C VAL A 153 5.73 -15.52 -6.58
N ALA A 154 5.58 -16.15 -5.45
CA ALA A 154 6.19 -15.80 -4.18
C ALA A 154 7.45 -16.62 -3.94
#